data_3c09cadff04496dae476ed6dd06540fd
#
_entry.id   3c09cadff04496dae476ed6dd06540fd
#
_cell.length_a   1.000
_cell.length_b   1.000
_cell.length_c   1.000
_cell.angle_alpha   90.00
_cell.angle_beta   90.00
_cell.angle_gamma   90.00
#
_symmetry.space_group_name_H-M   'P 1'
#
loop_
_entity.id
_entity.type
_entity.pdbx_description
1 polymer ?
#
loop_
_entity_poly.entity_id
_entity_poly.type
_entity_poly.pdbx_seq_one_letter_code
_entity_poly.pdbx_strand_id
1 'polypeptide(L)'
;TFQQRGLRLGSMITVGNQACLGSDDAVAALLDDDRVTAIGLFLEAVRDAQQFAEVAERAAEQGVPLVALQTGRSAAGALIANSHTGSMAGRAAAYDALFARYGVATVRTPAELVETLKLLDNGGSLRGRSIVSMSCSGGEASLVADRADDTTLRFEPFSTEHTARIESTLTELVSVSNPFDYHTFMWGDRAAMGRTFGAVMDGPHDVTMLVLDAPPRPENDPASWYVAADALADAAEATGHRAVVVATLAECINEPFRAHIIERGLTPLLGIADALVALEAAATVGQHEPAPRHAPVTAPAHTALIDEASAKRRLGALGVSVPDGRVVPAGDVVSAAAEVGYPVTLKALGLTHKSEAGAVKVGLRDEVALVAALTTMPHTDAGFLVESTVTDVVAEVLVTVRRDAPIGWLVSLGFGGVMTEVWSDITHLLAPVTADDVKGALQRLRSAPLLHGFRGRPAADIEALAELVVRLTDAVVGSDIVEVELNPVLVGASGATAVDALLIVEDHS
;
A
#
# COMPACT_ATOMS: atom_id res chain seq x y z
N THR A 1 -25.37 8.02 -15.37
CA THR A 1 -24.91 8.20 -13.98
C THR A 1 -23.51 8.78 -13.90
N PHE A 2 -22.48 8.25 -14.59
CA PHE A 2 -21.12 8.82 -14.58
C PHE A 2 -21.08 10.22 -15.18
N GLN A 3 -21.73 10.45 -16.29
CA GLN A 3 -21.88 11.78 -16.93
C GLN A 3 -22.61 12.78 -16.02
N GLN A 4 -23.59 12.32 -15.22
CA GLN A 4 -24.26 13.18 -14.24
C GLN A 4 -23.33 13.68 -13.14
N ARG A 5 -22.23 12.99 -12.86
CA ARG A 5 -21.17 13.45 -11.96
C ARG A 5 -20.10 14.32 -12.65
N GLY A 6 -20.23 14.54 -13.97
CA GLY A 6 -19.35 15.40 -14.74
C GLY A 6 -18.15 14.69 -15.38
N LEU A 7 -18.13 13.34 -15.42
CA LEU A 7 -17.10 12.59 -16.15
C LEU A 7 -17.35 12.72 -17.66
N ARG A 8 -16.31 13.08 -18.41
CA ARG A 8 -16.28 13.03 -19.87
C ARG A 8 -15.99 11.61 -20.32
N LEU A 9 -17.04 10.84 -20.57
CA LEU A 9 -16.93 9.44 -20.96
C LEU A 9 -16.74 9.33 -22.47
N GLY A 10 -15.55 8.89 -22.91
CA GLY A 10 -15.24 8.60 -24.31
C GLY A 10 -15.77 7.25 -24.77
N SER A 11 -15.46 6.19 -24.02
CA SER A 11 -15.84 4.80 -24.35
C SER A 11 -16.19 4.01 -23.10
N MET A 12 -17.04 3.01 -23.24
CA MET A 12 -17.31 1.98 -22.25
C MET A 12 -17.25 0.62 -22.94
N ILE A 13 -16.31 -0.22 -22.54
CA ILE A 13 -16.05 -1.53 -23.11
C ILE A 13 -16.33 -2.60 -22.05
N THR A 14 -17.07 -3.63 -22.39
CA THR A 14 -17.31 -4.77 -21.52
C THR A 14 -16.73 -6.03 -22.16
N VAL A 15 -15.88 -6.75 -21.43
CA VAL A 15 -15.14 -7.92 -21.91
C VAL A 15 -15.74 -9.25 -21.44
N GLY A 16 -16.85 -9.20 -20.71
CA GLY A 16 -17.54 -10.40 -20.17
C GLY A 16 -16.59 -11.21 -19.26
N ASN A 17 -16.57 -12.53 -19.48
CA ASN A 17 -15.68 -13.44 -18.73
C ASN A 17 -14.24 -13.50 -19.29
N GLN A 18 -13.87 -12.59 -20.18
CA GLN A 18 -12.55 -12.49 -20.80
C GLN A 18 -12.10 -13.75 -21.57
N ALA A 19 -13.05 -14.52 -22.11
CA ALA A 19 -12.74 -15.76 -22.81
C ALA A 19 -12.00 -15.55 -24.16
N CYS A 20 -12.29 -14.43 -24.87
CA CYS A 20 -11.66 -14.08 -26.14
C CYS A 20 -10.78 -12.84 -26.02
N LEU A 21 -11.36 -11.74 -25.53
CA LEU A 21 -10.67 -10.48 -25.30
C LEU A 21 -10.62 -10.20 -23.80
N GLY A 22 -9.46 -9.80 -23.31
CA GLY A 22 -9.24 -9.40 -21.91
C GLY A 22 -9.31 -7.90 -21.71
N SER A 23 -9.19 -7.49 -20.46
CA SER A 23 -9.04 -6.07 -20.08
C SER A 23 -7.75 -5.47 -20.66
N ASP A 24 -6.69 -6.26 -20.77
CA ASP A 24 -5.42 -5.94 -21.41
C ASP A 24 -5.59 -5.59 -22.90
N ASP A 25 -6.34 -6.40 -23.67
CA ASP A 25 -6.65 -6.11 -25.08
C ASP A 25 -7.44 -4.80 -25.23
N ALA A 26 -8.42 -4.57 -24.33
CA ALA A 26 -9.21 -3.34 -24.34
C ALA A 26 -8.37 -2.11 -24.00
N VAL A 27 -7.47 -2.19 -23.03
CA VAL A 27 -6.51 -1.12 -22.71
C VAL A 27 -5.60 -0.85 -23.88
N ALA A 28 -5.01 -1.88 -24.50
CA ALA A 28 -4.14 -1.72 -25.68
C ALA A 28 -4.83 -0.96 -26.81
N ALA A 29 -6.09 -1.31 -27.10
CA ALA A 29 -6.89 -0.64 -28.14
C ALA A 29 -7.22 0.83 -27.78
N LEU A 30 -7.48 1.13 -26.50
CA LEU A 30 -7.74 2.49 -26.04
C LEU A 30 -6.48 3.37 -26.09
N LEU A 31 -5.31 2.81 -25.88
CA LEU A 31 -4.03 3.52 -25.96
C LEU A 31 -3.62 3.88 -27.39
N ASP A 32 -4.30 3.36 -28.42
CA ASP A 32 -4.14 3.77 -29.82
C ASP A 32 -4.96 5.02 -30.18
N ASP A 33 -5.80 5.52 -29.25
CA ASP A 33 -6.62 6.72 -29.46
C ASP A 33 -6.09 7.88 -28.61
N ASP A 34 -5.46 8.86 -29.27
CA ASP A 34 -4.86 10.06 -28.63
C ASP A 34 -5.86 10.93 -27.84
N ARG A 35 -7.15 10.67 -27.97
CA ARG A 35 -8.20 11.38 -27.21
C ARG A 35 -8.42 10.79 -25.81
N VAL A 36 -7.87 9.62 -25.53
CA VAL A 36 -7.99 8.95 -24.24
C VAL A 36 -6.96 9.55 -23.28
N THR A 37 -7.47 10.17 -22.21
CA THR A 37 -6.67 10.88 -21.20
C THR A 37 -6.52 10.11 -19.90
N ALA A 38 -7.41 9.14 -19.61
CA ALA A 38 -7.36 8.25 -18.46
C ALA A 38 -8.22 7.00 -18.73
N ILE A 39 -7.86 5.87 -18.16
CA ILE A 39 -8.59 4.60 -18.30
C ILE A 39 -8.99 4.07 -16.93
N GLY A 40 -10.31 3.86 -16.73
CA GLY A 40 -10.87 3.22 -15.55
C GLY A 40 -11.13 1.74 -15.80
N LEU A 41 -10.66 0.88 -14.92
CA LEU A 41 -10.78 -0.57 -15.00
C LEU A 41 -11.72 -1.06 -13.88
N PHE A 42 -12.79 -1.75 -14.22
CA PHE A 42 -13.63 -2.46 -13.27
C PHE A 42 -13.37 -3.95 -13.43
N LEU A 43 -12.60 -4.55 -12.50
CA LEU A 43 -12.02 -5.87 -12.66
C LEU A 43 -12.48 -6.87 -11.60
N GLU A 44 -12.79 -8.09 -12.00
CA GLU A 44 -12.86 -9.25 -11.11
C GLU A 44 -11.50 -9.95 -11.04
N ALA A 45 -10.82 -10.08 -12.18
CA ALA A 45 -9.50 -10.68 -12.31
C ALA A 45 -8.75 -10.12 -13.53
N VAL A 46 -7.44 -10.21 -13.51
CA VAL A 46 -6.56 -10.04 -14.68
C VAL A 46 -6.35 -11.43 -15.29
N ARG A 47 -6.62 -11.58 -16.59
CA ARG A 47 -6.50 -12.85 -17.32
C ARG A 47 -5.04 -13.26 -17.49
N ASP A 48 -4.22 -12.33 -17.92
CA ASP A 48 -2.80 -12.50 -18.18
C ASP A 48 -2.01 -11.33 -17.55
N ALA A 49 -1.27 -11.64 -16.48
CA ALA A 49 -0.53 -10.63 -15.75
C ALA A 49 0.64 -10.05 -16.56
N GLN A 50 1.21 -10.81 -17.51
CA GLN A 50 2.30 -10.32 -18.37
C GLN A 50 1.78 -9.33 -19.42
N GLN A 51 0.68 -9.68 -20.10
CA GLN A 51 0.05 -8.77 -21.05
C GLN A 51 -0.48 -7.52 -20.34
N PHE A 52 -1.05 -7.67 -19.14
CA PHE A 52 -1.46 -6.53 -18.32
C PHE A 52 -0.29 -5.62 -17.96
N ALA A 53 0.85 -6.19 -17.58
CA ALA A 53 2.06 -5.44 -17.29
C ALA A 53 2.54 -4.62 -18.52
N GLU A 54 2.54 -5.26 -19.70
CA GLU A 54 2.95 -4.58 -20.95
C GLU A 54 2.06 -3.38 -21.30
N VAL A 55 0.75 -3.53 -21.17
CA VAL A 55 -0.16 -2.41 -21.45
C VAL A 55 -0.12 -1.35 -20.36
N ALA A 56 0.14 -1.71 -19.10
CA ALA A 56 0.29 -0.75 -18.02
C ALA A 56 1.58 0.07 -18.15
N GLU A 57 2.71 -0.54 -18.54
CA GLU A 57 3.95 0.16 -18.86
C GLU A 57 3.74 1.12 -20.05
N ARG A 58 3.11 0.64 -21.12
CA ARG A 58 2.79 1.47 -22.29
C ARG A 58 1.90 2.66 -21.90
N ALA A 59 0.89 2.44 -21.04
CA ALA A 59 0.04 3.51 -20.55
C ALA A 59 0.83 4.57 -19.77
N ALA A 60 1.74 4.13 -18.89
CA ALA A 60 2.64 5.03 -18.15
C ALA A 60 3.57 5.82 -19.08
N GLU A 61 4.17 5.18 -20.09
CA GLU A 61 5.03 5.83 -21.09
C GLU A 61 4.27 6.88 -21.92
N GLN A 62 3.00 6.62 -22.23
CA GLN A 62 2.12 7.56 -22.94
C GLN A 62 1.51 8.64 -22.03
N GLY A 63 1.71 8.56 -20.72
CA GLY A 63 1.11 9.46 -19.74
C GLY A 63 -0.41 9.29 -19.61
N VAL A 64 -0.94 8.10 -19.92
CA VAL A 64 -2.36 7.74 -19.76
C VAL A 64 -2.53 6.94 -18.46
N PRO A 65 -3.00 7.56 -17.36
CA PRO A 65 -3.15 6.88 -16.08
C PRO A 65 -4.20 5.77 -16.14
N LEU A 66 -3.88 4.66 -15.45
CA LEU A 66 -4.79 3.55 -15.21
C LEU A 66 -5.31 3.61 -13.76
N VAL A 67 -6.62 3.43 -13.59
CA VAL A 67 -7.28 3.37 -12.27
C VAL A 67 -8.09 2.10 -12.19
N ALA A 68 -7.80 1.23 -11.21
CA ALA A 68 -8.46 -0.05 -11.03
C ALA A 68 -9.43 -0.05 -9.83
N LEU A 69 -10.66 -0.48 -10.07
CA LEU A 69 -11.61 -0.91 -9.07
C LEU A 69 -11.73 -2.42 -9.17
N GLN A 70 -11.14 -3.13 -8.21
CA GLN A 70 -11.19 -4.58 -8.16
C GLN A 70 -12.30 -5.06 -7.21
N THR A 71 -13.13 -5.98 -7.68
CA THR A 71 -14.14 -6.70 -6.89
C THR A 71 -13.63 -8.10 -6.49
N GLY A 72 -14.39 -8.82 -5.65
CA GLY A 72 -13.96 -10.16 -5.20
C GLY A 72 -12.81 -10.16 -4.19
N ARG A 73 -12.55 -9.04 -3.52
CA ARG A 73 -11.42 -8.87 -2.59
C ARG A 73 -11.62 -9.57 -1.23
N SER A 74 -12.85 -9.59 -0.72
CA SER A 74 -13.20 -10.30 0.53
C SER A 74 -13.41 -11.79 0.28
N ALA A 75 -13.32 -12.62 1.32
CA ALA A 75 -13.61 -14.04 1.23
C ALA A 75 -15.01 -14.32 0.64
N ALA A 76 -16.02 -13.56 1.06
CA ALA A 76 -17.37 -13.69 0.53
C ALA A 76 -17.47 -13.23 -0.93
N GLY A 77 -16.84 -12.10 -1.28
CA GLY A 77 -16.79 -11.61 -2.65
C GLY A 77 -16.04 -12.56 -3.58
N ALA A 78 -14.98 -13.19 -3.07
CA ALA A 78 -14.22 -14.22 -3.79
C ALA A 78 -15.07 -15.44 -4.16
N LEU A 79 -15.90 -15.92 -3.25
CA LEU A 79 -16.83 -17.04 -3.52
C LEU A 79 -17.83 -16.70 -4.63
N ILE A 80 -18.34 -15.47 -4.63
CA ILE A 80 -19.28 -15.01 -5.67
C ILE A 80 -18.57 -14.92 -7.03
N ALA A 81 -17.41 -14.28 -7.10
CA ALA A 81 -16.63 -14.13 -8.33
C ALA A 81 -16.23 -15.50 -8.90
N ASN A 82 -15.81 -16.45 -8.07
CA ASN A 82 -15.50 -17.83 -8.49
C ASN A 82 -16.70 -18.54 -9.11
N SER A 83 -17.92 -18.32 -8.58
CA SER A 83 -19.14 -18.95 -9.11
C SER A 83 -19.57 -18.37 -10.46
N HIS A 84 -19.24 -17.11 -10.74
CA HIS A 84 -19.65 -16.40 -11.96
C HIS A 84 -18.64 -16.54 -13.11
N THR A 85 -17.34 -16.47 -12.81
CA THR A 85 -16.32 -16.36 -13.84
C THR A 85 -15.28 -17.48 -13.82
N GLY A 86 -15.31 -18.37 -12.80
CA GLY A 86 -14.29 -19.38 -12.58
C GLY A 86 -12.91 -18.75 -12.24
N SER A 87 -12.88 -17.44 -11.99
CA SER A 87 -11.67 -16.72 -11.64
C SER A 87 -11.27 -17.06 -10.20
N MET A 88 -9.95 -17.18 -9.97
CA MET A 88 -9.42 -17.42 -8.62
C MET A 88 -9.44 -16.11 -7.82
N ALA A 89 -10.63 -15.70 -7.38
CA ALA A 89 -10.80 -14.58 -6.47
C ALA A 89 -10.21 -14.92 -5.08
N GLY A 90 -9.82 -13.91 -4.31
CA GLY A 90 -9.17 -14.08 -3.00
C GLY A 90 -7.69 -13.71 -2.99
N ARG A 91 -7.15 -13.21 -4.11
CA ARG A 91 -5.75 -12.79 -4.25
C ARG A 91 -5.58 -11.28 -4.21
N ALA A 92 -6.37 -10.60 -3.37
CA ALA A 92 -6.36 -9.13 -3.30
C ALA A 92 -4.95 -8.55 -3.11
N ALA A 93 -4.14 -9.17 -2.25
CA ALA A 93 -2.77 -8.75 -1.99
C ALA A 93 -1.86 -8.83 -3.23
N ALA A 94 -1.99 -9.89 -4.02
CA ALA A 94 -1.20 -10.06 -5.24
C ALA A 94 -1.60 -9.04 -6.33
N TYR A 95 -2.90 -8.74 -6.45
CA TYR A 95 -3.36 -7.67 -7.35
C TYR A 95 -2.91 -6.28 -6.87
N ASP A 96 -2.98 -5.99 -5.56
CA ASP A 96 -2.49 -4.73 -5.01
C ASP A 96 -1.00 -4.56 -5.30
N ALA A 97 -0.20 -5.62 -5.14
CA ALA A 97 1.22 -5.61 -5.47
C ALA A 97 1.48 -5.44 -6.98
N LEU A 98 0.68 -6.09 -7.84
CA LEU A 98 0.75 -5.93 -9.30
C LEU A 98 0.44 -4.49 -9.70
N PHE A 99 -0.68 -3.94 -9.23
CA PHE A 99 -1.11 -2.59 -9.56
C PHE A 99 -0.10 -1.55 -9.05
N ALA A 100 0.38 -1.69 -7.82
CA ALA A 100 1.40 -0.80 -7.26
C ALA A 100 2.69 -0.82 -8.09
N ARG A 101 3.12 -2.01 -8.55
CA ARG A 101 4.33 -2.17 -9.35
C ARG A 101 4.28 -1.42 -10.69
N TYR A 102 3.10 -1.34 -11.30
CA TYR A 102 2.91 -0.73 -12.62
C TYR A 102 2.22 0.65 -12.55
N GLY A 103 2.17 1.28 -11.38
CA GLY A 103 1.61 2.62 -11.21
C GLY A 103 0.12 2.72 -11.47
N VAL A 104 -0.61 1.60 -11.40
CA VAL A 104 -2.06 1.57 -11.51
C VAL A 104 -2.66 1.95 -10.16
N ALA A 105 -3.35 3.09 -10.11
CA ALA A 105 -4.02 3.51 -8.88
C ALA A 105 -5.22 2.60 -8.57
N THR A 106 -5.47 2.32 -7.28
CA THR A 106 -6.57 1.48 -6.84
C THR A 106 -7.61 2.26 -6.06
N VAL A 107 -8.87 1.97 -6.33
CA VAL A 107 -10.03 2.57 -5.66
C VAL A 107 -11.01 1.48 -5.23
N ARG A 108 -11.92 1.78 -4.29
CA ARG A 108 -12.81 0.79 -3.67
C ARG A 108 -14.26 0.90 -4.09
N THR A 109 -14.68 2.05 -4.56
CA THR A 109 -16.08 2.33 -4.92
C THR A 109 -16.18 2.92 -6.34
N PRO A 110 -17.33 2.76 -7.02
CA PRO A 110 -17.59 3.43 -8.29
C PRO A 110 -17.55 4.96 -8.19
N ALA A 111 -17.87 5.53 -7.03
CA ALA A 111 -17.79 6.97 -6.78
C ALA A 111 -16.33 7.43 -6.81
N GLU A 112 -15.45 6.77 -6.04
CA GLU A 112 -14.01 7.04 -6.04
C GLU A 112 -13.42 6.89 -7.46
N LEU A 113 -13.83 5.86 -8.23
CA LEU A 113 -13.35 5.68 -9.61
C LEU A 113 -13.70 6.89 -10.48
N VAL A 114 -14.94 7.37 -10.40
CA VAL A 114 -15.40 8.53 -11.19
C VAL A 114 -14.67 9.79 -10.78
N GLU A 115 -14.55 10.07 -9.48
CA GLU A 115 -13.86 11.27 -9.00
C GLU A 115 -12.38 11.26 -9.37
N THR A 116 -11.73 10.09 -9.28
CA THR A 116 -10.32 9.92 -9.71
C THR A 116 -10.16 10.16 -11.21
N LEU A 117 -11.01 9.57 -12.05
CA LEU A 117 -10.95 9.76 -13.50
C LEU A 117 -11.21 11.21 -13.91
N LYS A 118 -12.15 11.92 -13.26
CA LYS A 118 -12.36 13.36 -13.49
C LYS A 118 -11.13 14.19 -13.16
N LEU A 119 -10.49 13.88 -12.02
CA LEU A 119 -9.29 14.59 -11.59
C LEU A 119 -8.14 14.39 -12.57
N LEU A 120 -7.92 13.15 -13.00
CA LEU A 120 -6.87 12.79 -13.95
C LEU A 120 -7.13 13.35 -15.36
N ASP A 121 -8.38 13.32 -15.82
CA ASP A 121 -8.77 13.85 -17.12
C ASP A 121 -8.61 15.39 -17.23
N ASN A 122 -8.99 16.14 -16.17
CA ASN A 122 -8.94 17.60 -16.19
C ASN A 122 -7.57 18.17 -15.80
N GLY A 123 -6.81 17.51 -14.94
CA GLY A 123 -5.59 18.06 -14.38
C GLY A 123 -4.38 17.14 -14.42
N GLY A 124 -4.52 15.87 -14.84
CA GLY A 124 -3.44 14.88 -14.83
C GLY A 124 -3.09 14.39 -13.43
N SER A 125 -1.96 13.71 -13.31
CA SER A 125 -1.42 13.19 -12.05
C SER A 125 -0.85 14.29 -11.14
N LEU A 126 -0.60 13.98 -9.86
CA LEU A 126 0.05 14.87 -8.89
C LEU A 126 1.51 14.45 -8.69
N ARG A 127 2.41 15.43 -8.52
CA ARG A 127 3.84 15.16 -8.30
C ARG A 127 4.15 14.72 -6.87
N GLY A 128 3.28 15.03 -5.92
CA GLY A 128 3.46 14.72 -4.51
C GLY A 128 2.13 14.57 -3.78
N ARG A 129 2.21 14.44 -2.46
CA ARG A 129 1.09 14.17 -1.55
C ARG A 129 0.79 15.32 -0.58
N SER A 130 1.44 16.47 -0.78
CA SER A 130 1.24 17.66 0.05
C SER A 130 0.02 18.44 -0.41
N ILE A 131 -0.98 18.55 0.45
CA ILE A 131 -2.29 19.13 0.17
C ILE A 131 -2.52 20.32 1.09
N VAL A 132 -3.14 21.36 0.56
CA VAL A 132 -3.76 22.42 1.37
C VAL A 132 -5.26 22.36 1.19
N SER A 133 -6.02 22.41 2.28
CA SER A 133 -7.48 22.52 2.26
C SER A 133 -7.91 23.88 2.80
N MET A 134 -8.87 24.49 2.12
CA MET A 134 -9.53 25.73 2.52
C MET A 134 -11.04 25.50 2.64
N SER A 135 -11.66 26.11 3.64
CA SER A 135 -13.12 26.16 3.80
C SER A 135 -13.53 27.43 4.53
N CYS A 136 -14.82 27.77 4.49
CA CYS A 136 -15.36 28.89 5.28
C CYS A 136 -15.94 28.42 6.63
N SER A 137 -15.68 27.18 7.02
CA SER A 137 -16.27 26.51 8.17
C SER A 137 -15.24 25.64 8.90
N GLY A 138 -15.05 25.87 10.18
CA GLY A 138 -14.19 25.03 11.03
C GLY A 138 -14.67 23.58 11.12
N GLY A 139 -15.98 23.33 10.95
CA GLY A 139 -16.52 21.97 10.88
C GLY A 139 -16.07 21.21 9.64
N GLU A 140 -16.03 21.88 8.48
CA GLU A 140 -15.51 21.30 7.23
C GLU A 140 -14.01 21.07 7.32
N ALA A 141 -13.24 22.01 7.85
CA ALA A 141 -11.81 21.87 8.06
C ALA A 141 -11.49 20.65 8.95
N SER A 142 -12.24 20.48 10.06
CA SER A 142 -12.11 19.33 10.95
C SER A 142 -12.48 18.03 10.24
N LEU A 143 -13.55 18.01 9.47
CA LEU A 143 -13.99 16.82 8.72
C LEU A 143 -12.94 16.39 7.68
N VAL A 144 -12.30 17.35 7.00
CA VAL A 144 -11.20 17.07 6.07
C VAL A 144 -10.01 16.45 6.84
N ALA A 145 -9.64 17.02 7.98
CA ALA A 145 -8.55 16.48 8.80
C ALA A 145 -8.83 15.05 9.26
N ASP A 146 -10.04 14.77 9.76
CA ASP A 146 -10.44 13.43 10.22
C ASP A 146 -10.40 12.40 9.07
N ARG A 147 -10.77 12.79 7.85
CA ARG A 147 -10.76 11.92 6.69
C ARG A 147 -9.37 11.76 6.06
N ALA A 148 -8.49 12.72 6.27
CA ALA A 148 -7.12 12.64 5.80
C ALA A 148 -6.33 11.52 6.47
N ASP A 149 -6.64 11.17 7.71
CA ASP A 149 -6.01 10.07 8.46
C ASP A 149 -6.19 8.69 7.80
N ASP A 150 -7.23 8.54 6.96
CA ASP A 150 -7.47 7.32 6.18
C ASP A 150 -6.61 7.25 4.89
N THR A 151 -5.79 8.26 4.61
CA THR A 151 -4.99 8.41 3.38
C THR A 151 -3.49 8.60 3.68
N THR A 152 -2.68 8.58 2.64
CA THR A 152 -1.25 8.94 2.72
C THR A 152 -0.99 10.41 2.34
N LEU A 153 -2.04 11.20 2.16
CA LEU A 153 -1.94 12.64 1.90
C LEU A 153 -1.42 13.38 3.15
N ARG A 154 -0.69 14.46 2.93
CA ARG A 154 -0.07 15.24 4.00
C ARG A 154 -0.61 16.65 4.00
N PHE A 155 -1.14 17.07 5.14
CA PHE A 155 -1.59 18.43 5.41
C PHE A 155 -0.54 19.09 6.31
N GLU A 156 0.59 19.47 5.71
CA GLU A 156 1.72 20.05 6.44
C GLU A 156 1.37 21.45 6.97
N PRO A 157 1.79 21.80 8.19
CA PRO A 157 1.62 23.15 8.72
C PRO A 157 2.34 24.18 7.84
N PHE A 158 1.75 25.37 7.69
CA PHE A 158 2.42 26.46 7.00
C PHE A 158 3.69 26.89 7.74
N SER A 159 4.74 27.27 7.01
CA SER A 159 5.92 27.90 7.61
C SER A 159 5.56 29.25 8.22
N THR A 160 6.36 29.74 9.18
CA THR A 160 6.14 31.06 9.81
C THR A 160 6.04 32.18 8.78
N GLU A 161 6.87 32.16 7.75
CA GLU A 161 6.85 33.16 6.68
C GLU A 161 5.57 33.07 5.85
N HIS A 162 5.15 31.83 5.50
CA HIS A 162 3.92 31.58 4.75
C HIS A 162 2.69 32.01 5.56
N THR A 163 2.63 31.64 6.85
CA THR A 163 1.60 32.10 7.78
C THR A 163 1.49 33.62 7.80
N ALA A 164 2.58 34.34 7.95
CA ALA A 164 2.59 35.80 7.97
C ALA A 164 2.07 36.40 6.64
N ARG A 165 2.39 35.80 5.50
CA ARG A 165 1.83 36.23 4.19
C ARG A 165 0.31 36.06 4.14
N ILE A 166 -0.19 34.91 4.60
CA ILE A 166 -1.65 34.67 4.64
C ILE A 166 -2.33 35.66 5.59
N GLU A 167 -1.81 35.83 6.82
CA GLU A 167 -2.33 36.77 7.82
C GLU A 167 -2.41 38.19 7.30
N SER A 168 -1.45 38.63 6.47
CA SER A 168 -1.44 39.98 5.88
C SER A 168 -2.62 40.25 4.94
N THR A 169 -3.32 39.23 4.49
CA THR A 169 -4.49 39.33 3.61
C THR A 169 -5.83 39.31 4.38
N LEU A 170 -5.79 39.00 5.66
CA LEU A 170 -6.94 38.85 6.53
C LEU A 170 -7.27 40.17 7.23
N THR A 171 -8.56 40.48 7.38
CA THR A 171 -9.04 41.71 8.07
C THR A 171 -9.36 41.44 9.54
N GLU A 172 -9.53 40.20 9.93
CA GLU A 172 -9.92 39.77 11.27
C GLU A 172 -8.85 38.78 11.82
N LEU A 173 -8.83 38.56 13.13
CA LEU A 173 -8.02 37.58 13.78
C LEU A 173 -8.54 36.17 13.44
N VAL A 174 -7.93 35.55 12.43
CA VAL A 174 -8.18 34.17 11.99
C VAL A 174 -6.94 33.35 12.27
N SER A 175 -7.12 32.15 12.82
CA SER A 175 -5.99 31.21 13.01
C SER A 175 -5.64 30.56 11.69
N VAL A 176 -4.43 30.79 11.22
CA VAL A 176 -3.91 30.17 9.97
C VAL A 176 -3.37 28.79 10.27
N SER A 177 -4.01 27.77 9.73
CA SER A 177 -3.66 26.34 9.86
C SER A 177 -3.88 25.61 8.53
N ASN A 178 -3.45 24.37 8.43
CA ASN A 178 -3.81 23.48 7.32
C ASN A 178 -4.42 22.19 7.91
N PRO A 179 -5.70 21.90 7.68
CA PRO A 179 -6.72 22.65 6.91
C PRO A 179 -6.98 24.06 7.41
N PHE A 180 -7.32 24.99 6.49
CA PHE A 180 -7.50 26.40 6.74
C PHE A 180 -8.98 26.81 6.70
N ASP A 181 -9.52 27.24 7.84
CA ASP A 181 -10.80 27.91 7.92
C ASP A 181 -10.61 29.41 7.74
N TYR A 182 -10.94 29.95 6.55
CA TYR A 182 -10.82 31.37 6.26
C TYR A 182 -12.03 32.20 6.74
N HIS A 183 -13.00 31.54 7.38
CA HIS A 183 -14.24 32.11 7.87
C HIS A 183 -15.09 32.83 6.77
N THR A 184 -16.22 33.43 7.17
CA THR A 184 -17.15 34.10 6.24
C THR A 184 -16.93 35.62 6.09
N PHE A 185 -15.87 36.18 6.72
CA PHE A 185 -15.66 37.64 6.73
C PHE A 185 -15.42 38.23 5.35
N MET A 186 -14.84 37.51 4.43
CA MET A 186 -14.60 37.93 3.05
C MET A 186 -15.61 37.34 2.04
N TRP A 187 -16.66 36.67 2.54
CA TRP A 187 -17.59 35.96 1.69
C TRP A 187 -18.29 36.88 0.70
N GLY A 188 -18.22 36.54 -0.59
CA GLY A 188 -18.78 37.35 -1.67
C GLY A 188 -17.87 38.49 -2.19
N ASP A 189 -16.73 38.77 -1.53
CA ASP A 189 -15.70 39.69 -2.05
C ASP A 189 -14.63 38.92 -2.83
N ARG A 190 -14.82 38.85 -4.16
CA ARG A 190 -13.90 38.14 -5.07
C ARG A 190 -12.46 38.63 -4.92
N ALA A 191 -12.24 39.92 -4.75
CA ALA A 191 -10.88 40.47 -4.66
C ALA A 191 -10.19 40.10 -3.33
N ALA A 192 -10.95 40.17 -2.21
CA ALA A 192 -10.41 39.74 -0.91
C ALA A 192 -10.15 38.24 -0.89
N MET A 193 -11.07 37.40 -1.33
CA MET A 193 -10.90 35.96 -1.45
C MET A 193 -9.73 35.61 -2.35
N GLY A 194 -9.60 36.23 -3.53
CA GLY A 194 -8.52 35.98 -4.48
C GLY A 194 -7.13 36.30 -3.90
N ARG A 195 -7.01 37.40 -3.12
CA ARG A 195 -5.75 37.72 -2.42
C ARG A 195 -5.39 36.66 -1.38
N THR A 196 -6.37 36.24 -0.57
CA THR A 196 -6.13 35.24 0.48
C THR A 196 -5.85 33.85 -0.13
N PHE A 197 -6.63 33.43 -1.11
CA PHE A 197 -6.42 32.14 -1.79
C PHE A 197 -5.08 32.13 -2.52
N GLY A 198 -4.70 33.21 -3.19
CA GLY A 198 -3.36 33.35 -3.80
C GLY A 198 -2.23 33.27 -2.79
N ALA A 199 -2.36 33.93 -1.62
CA ALA A 199 -1.38 33.83 -0.57
C ALA A 199 -1.25 32.41 0.01
N VAL A 200 -2.36 31.67 0.15
CA VAL A 200 -2.37 30.27 0.56
C VAL A 200 -1.70 29.37 -0.50
N MET A 201 -2.00 29.61 -1.77
CA MET A 201 -1.47 28.81 -2.89
C MET A 201 0.00 29.09 -3.19
N ASP A 202 0.57 30.19 -2.75
CA ASP A 202 1.99 30.53 -2.90
C ASP A 202 2.86 29.76 -1.89
N GLY A 203 2.83 28.43 -1.93
CA GLY A 203 3.55 27.50 -1.04
C GLY A 203 3.96 26.20 -1.71
N PRO A 204 4.79 25.39 -1.04
CA PRO A 204 5.38 24.18 -1.63
C PRO A 204 4.46 22.93 -1.51
N HIS A 205 3.17 23.06 -1.82
CA HIS A 205 2.22 21.96 -1.84
C HIS A 205 1.80 21.61 -3.28
N ASP A 206 1.27 20.41 -3.48
CA ASP A 206 0.99 19.89 -4.82
C ASP A 206 -0.39 20.30 -5.35
N VAL A 207 -1.37 20.49 -4.45
CA VAL A 207 -2.73 20.89 -4.81
C VAL A 207 -3.40 21.62 -3.65
N THR A 208 -4.24 22.61 -4.01
CA THR A 208 -5.15 23.28 -3.08
C THR A 208 -6.57 22.79 -3.32
N MET A 209 -7.27 22.35 -2.27
CA MET A 209 -8.69 22.04 -2.32
C MET A 209 -9.51 23.10 -1.61
N LEU A 210 -10.57 23.58 -2.24
CA LEU A 210 -11.58 24.45 -1.63
C LEU A 210 -12.84 23.64 -1.39
N VAL A 211 -13.23 23.49 -0.12
CA VAL A 211 -14.52 22.90 0.23
C VAL A 211 -15.60 23.94 0.02
N LEU A 212 -16.62 23.61 -0.79
CA LEU A 212 -17.60 24.58 -1.24
C LEU A 212 -18.96 23.90 -1.52
N ASP A 213 -19.92 24.12 -0.65
CA ASP A 213 -21.27 23.55 -0.71
C ASP A 213 -22.28 24.59 -1.19
N ALA A 214 -22.53 24.65 -2.50
CA ALA A 214 -23.52 25.52 -3.05
C ALA A 214 -24.96 25.00 -2.78
N PRO A 215 -25.94 25.88 -2.56
CA PRO A 215 -27.31 25.45 -2.35
C PRO A 215 -27.85 24.72 -3.59
N PRO A 216 -28.41 23.51 -3.43
CA PRO A 216 -28.81 22.69 -4.57
C PRO A 216 -30.13 23.14 -5.20
N ARG A 217 -30.93 23.98 -4.51
CA ARG A 217 -32.25 24.41 -4.97
C ARG A 217 -32.17 25.75 -5.70
N PRO A 218 -32.84 25.88 -6.85
CA PRO A 218 -32.77 27.08 -7.68
C PRO A 218 -33.36 28.33 -7.02
N GLU A 219 -34.25 28.20 -6.03
CA GLU A 219 -34.80 29.32 -5.25
C GLU A 219 -33.79 29.96 -4.28
N ASN A 220 -32.68 29.30 -4.00
CA ASN A 220 -31.60 29.85 -3.19
C ASN A 220 -30.56 30.48 -4.12
N ASP A 221 -30.21 31.74 -3.88
CA ASP A 221 -29.23 32.45 -4.69
C ASP A 221 -27.80 31.86 -4.48
N PRO A 222 -27.18 31.23 -5.48
CA PRO A 222 -25.85 30.69 -5.37
C PRO A 222 -24.73 31.69 -5.72
N ALA A 223 -25.02 32.95 -5.96
CA ALA A 223 -24.07 33.93 -6.52
C ALA A 223 -22.73 33.98 -5.75
N SER A 224 -22.78 33.96 -4.42
CA SER A 224 -21.56 34.02 -3.62
C SER A 224 -20.64 32.78 -3.78
N TRP A 225 -21.22 31.61 -4.08
CA TRP A 225 -20.43 30.39 -4.35
C TRP A 225 -19.71 30.45 -5.70
N TYR A 226 -20.38 31.05 -6.72
CA TYR A 226 -19.72 31.32 -8.01
C TYR A 226 -18.55 32.31 -7.83
N VAL A 227 -18.74 33.35 -6.99
CA VAL A 227 -17.67 34.28 -6.64
C VAL A 227 -16.49 33.58 -5.98
N ALA A 228 -16.75 32.64 -5.07
CA ALA A 228 -15.68 31.87 -4.40
C ALA A 228 -14.92 30.96 -5.39
N ALA A 229 -15.65 30.27 -6.27
CA ALA A 229 -15.02 29.45 -7.32
C ALA A 229 -14.18 30.29 -8.29
N ASP A 230 -14.70 31.47 -8.68
CA ASP A 230 -13.99 32.43 -9.53
C ASP A 230 -12.70 32.94 -8.84
N ALA A 231 -12.79 33.30 -7.56
CA ALA A 231 -11.60 33.74 -6.80
C ALA A 231 -10.53 32.67 -6.69
N LEU A 232 -10.92 31.39 -6.54
CA LEU A 232 -10.00 30.28 -6.55
C LEU A 232 -9.34 30.10 -7.93
N ALA A 233 -10.12 30.20 -9.00
CA ALA A 233 -9.61 30.09 -10.37
C ALA A 233 -8.62 31.21 -10.69
N ASP A 234 -8.95 32.47 -10.32
CA ASP A 234 -8.06 33.61 -10.50
C ASP A 234 -6.72 33.42 -9.73
N ALA A 235 -6.80 32.90 -8.49
CA ALA A 235 -5.62 32.60 -7.69
C ALA A 235 -4.78 31.46 -8.30
N ALA A 236 -5.42 30.41 -8.79
CA ALA A 236 -4.77 29.30 -9.46
C ALA A 236 -4.04 29.75 -10.73
N GLU A 237 -4.67 30.57 -11.55
CA GLU A 237 -4.08 31.16 -12.76
C GLU A 237 -2.88 32.07 -12.42
N ALA A 238 -3.02 32.93 -11.41
CA ALA A 238 -1.98 33.87 -10.99
C ALA A 238 -0.75 33.17 -10.39
N THR A 239 -0.94 32.08 -9.65
CA THR A 239 0.16 31.35 -8.97
C THR A 239 0.71 30.20 -9.81
N GLY A 240 -0.02 29.73 -10.81
CA GLY A 240 0.29 28.50 -11.55
C GLY A 240 0.06 27.22 -10.73
N HIS A 241 -0.53 27.33 -9.55
CA HIS A 241 -0.84 26.20 -8.68
C HIS A 241 -2.12 25.49 -9.08
N ARG A 242 -2.14 24.19 -8.89
CA ARG A 242 -3.32 23.37 -9.13
C ARG A 242 -4.35 23.54 -8.02
N ALA A 243 -5.62 23.67 -8.40
CA ALA A 243 -6.72 23.75 -7.45
C ALA A 243 -7.91 22.88 -7.86
N VAL A 244 -8.66 22.40 -6.86
CA VAL A 244 -9.90 21.64 -7.03
C VAL A 244 -10.99 22.22 -6.12
N VAL A 245 -12.25 22.08 -6.52
CA VAL A 245 -13.42 22.41 -5.70
C VAL A 245 -14.04 21.11 -5.22
N VAL A 246 -14.25 20.97 -3.92
CA VAL A 246 -14.77 19.76 -3.29
C VAL A 246 -16.10 20.06 -2.60
N ALA A 247 -17.13 19.28 -2.88
CA ALA A 247 -18.36 19.33 -2.09
C ALA A 247 -18.34 18.34 -0.94
N THR A 248 -18.93 18.67 0.21
CA THR A 248 -19.17 17.69 1.29
C THR A 248 -20.19 16.64 0.87
N LEU A 249 -21.24 17.06 0.17
CA LEU A 249 -22.26 16.20 -0.41
C LEU A 249 -22.34 16.42 -1.93
N ALA A 250 -22.53 15.34 -2.67
CA ALA A 250 -22.56 15.37 -4.14
C ALA A 250 -23.62 16.36 -4.71
N GLU A 251 -24.71 16.55 -3.98
CA GLU A 251 -25.82 17.42 -4.35
C GLU A 251 -25.45 18.91 -4.28
N CYS A 252 -24.40 19.28 -3.55
CA CYS A 252 -23.99 20.66 -3.35
C CYS A 252 -23.19 21.23 -4.53
N ILE A 253 -22.83 20.43 -5.52
CA ILE A 253 -22.32 20.88 -6.83
C ILE A 253 -23.28 20.40 -7.92
N ASN A 254 -24.36 21.15 -8.14
CA ASN A 254 -25.30 20.86 -9.20
C ASN A 254 -24.73 21.08 -10.60
N GLU A 255 -25.46 20.68 -11.66
CA GLU A 255 -24.93 20.70 -13.03
C GLU A 255 -24.49 22.11 -13.50
N PRO A 256 -25.25 23.20 -13.32
CA PRO A 256 -24.79 24.52 -13.72
C PRO A 256 -23.53 25.00 -12.99
N PHE A 257 -23.45 24.76 -11.69
CA PHE A 257 -22.27 25.14 -10.90
C PHE A 257 -21.04 24.29 -11.27
N ARG A 258 -21.24 23.00 -11.52
CA ARG A 258 -20.17 22.11 -12.00
C ARG A 258 -19.63 22.55 -13.37
N ALA A 259 -20.50 22.90 -14.31
CA ALA A 259 -20.11 23.41 -15.62
C ALA A 259 -19.26 24.69 -15.46
N HIS A 260 -19.69 25.63 -14.63
CA HIS A 260 -18.95 26.85 -14.33
C HIS A 260 -17.53 26.55 -13.77
N ILE A 261 -17.42 25.65 -12.77
CA ILE A 261 -16.13 25.26 -12.19
C ILE A 261 -15.20 24.72 -13.27
N ILE A 262 -15.71 23.86 -14.18
CA ILE A 262 -14.94 23.30 -15.29
C ILE A 262 -14.53 24.39 -16.30
N GLU A 263 -15.43 25.29 -16.66
CA GLU A 263 -15.14 26.42 -17.54
C GLU A 263 -14.06 27.35 -16.98
N ARG A 264 -13.94 27.41 -15.65
CA ARG A 264 -12.89 28.17 -14.97
C ARG A 264 -11.56 27.40 -14.84
N GLY A 265 -11.44 26.20 -15.45
CA GLY A 265 -10.22 25.37 -15.42
C GLY A 265 -10.02 24.62 -14.10
N LEU A 266 -11.03 24.55 -13.24
CA LEU A 266 -10.98 23.81 -11.98
C LEU A 266 -11.64 22.44 -12.12
N THR A 267 -11.27 21.49 -11.23
CA THR A 267 -11.91 20.16 -11.17
C THR A 267 -12.90 20.09 -10.02
N PRO A 268 -14.20 19.86 -10.29
CA PRO A 268 -15.20 19.64 -9.24
C PRO A 268 -15.16 18.18 -8.78
N LEU A 269 -14.98 17.93 -7.48
CA LEU A 269 -15.00 16.61 -6.84
C LEU A 269 -16.17 16.52 -5.86
N LEU A 270 -16.86 15.39 -5.87
CA LEU A 270 -18.14 15.20 -5.18
C LEU A 270 -17.98 14.24 -4.00
N GLY A 271 -17.93 14.80 -2.78
CA GLY A 271 -17.71 14.09 -1.52
C GLY A 271 -16.25 14.19 -1.05
N ILE A 272 -16.04 14.61 0.21
CA ILE A 272 -14.68 14.79 0.78
C ILE A 272 -13.90 13.49 0.75
N ALA A 273 -14.50 12.37 1.19
CA ALA A 273 -13.80 11.08 1.21
C ALA A 273 -13.39 10.62 -0.21
N ASP A 274 -14.33 10.70 -1.18
CA ASP A 274 -14.06 10.34 -2.59
C ASP A 274 -12.98 11.26 -3.20
N ALA A 275 -12.99 12.55 -2.84
CA ALA A 275 -12.02 13.54 -3.31
C ALA A 275 -10.60 13.26 -2.77
N LEU A 276 -10.47 12.93 -1.48
CA LEU A 276 -9.17 12.59 -0.89
C LEU A 276 -8.60 11.31 -1.51
N VAL A 277 -9.43 10.29 -1.73
CA VAL A 277 -9.01 9.08 -2.46
C VAL A 277 -8.58 9.41 -3.90
N ALA A 278 -9.30 10.29 -4.58
CA ALA A 278 -8.93 10.73 -5.94
C ALA A 278 -7.58 11.46 -5.97
N LEU A 279 -7.32 12.33 -4.99
CA LEU A 279 -6.04 13.04 -4.85
C LEU A 279 -4.89 12.08 -4.53
N GLU A 280 -5.12 11.12 -3.64
CA GLU A 280 -4.14 10.07 -3.33
C GLU A 280 -3.83 9.19 -4.56
N ALA A 281 -4.85 8.78 -5.29
CA ALA A 281 -4.71 8.01 -6.53
C ALA A 281 -3.92 8.79 -7.58
N ALA A 282 -4.21 10.08 -7.76
CA ALA A 282 -3.47 10.95 -8.68
C ALA A 282 -1.99 11.11 -8.27
N ALA A 283 -1.72 11.19 -6.96
CA ALA A 283 -0.34 11.22 -6.44
C ALA A 283 0.37 9.87 -6.64
N THR A 284 -0.33 8.76 -6.47
CA THR A 284 0.22 7.42 -6.70
C THR A 284 0.65 7.24 -8.15
N VAL A 285 -0.18 7.65 -9.10
CA VAL A 285 0.19 7.63 -10.52
C VAL A 285 1.37 8.55 -10.81
N GLY A 286 1.36 9.78 -10.28
CA GLY A 286 2.38 10.77 -10.61
C GLY A 286 3.74 10.55 -9.96
N GLN A 287 3.80 9.74 -8.91
CA GLN A 287 5.03 9.35 -8.21
C GLN A 287 5.55 7.97 -8.64
N HIS A 288 4.84 7.31 -9.57
CA HIS A 288 5.28 6.00 -10.03
C HIS A 288 6.60 6.10 -10.79
N GLU A 289 7.55 5.26 -10.40
CA GLU A 289 8.82 5.06 -11.10
C GLU A 289 8.82 3.69 -11.78
N PRO A 290 9.26 3.60 -13.05
CA PRO A 290 9.34 2.32 -13.74
C PRO A 290 10.21 1.31 -12.99
N ALA A 291 9.70 0.09 -12.85
CA ALA A 291 10.40 -1.01 -12.18
C ALA A 291 10.64 -2.17 -13.16
N PRO A 292 11.63 -3.04 -12.93
CA PRO A 292 11.84 -4.23 -13.77
C PRO A 292 10.60 -5.11 -13.83
N ARG A 293 10.31 -5.71 -14.97
CA ARG A 293 9.15 -6.60 -15.13
C ARG A 293 9.23 -7.78 -14.17
N HIS A 294 8.08 -8.18 -13.64
CA HIS A 294 7.97 -9.39 -12.84
C HIS A 294 8.08 -10.65 -13.73
N ALA A 295 8.58 -11.74 -13.16
CA ALA A 295 8.66 -13.01 -13.84
C ALA A 295 7.29 -13.71 -13.88
N PRO A 296 6.90 -14.30 -15.03
CA PRO A 296 5.69 -15.10 -15.10
C PRO A 296 5.81 -16.35 -14.21
N VAL A 297 4.71 -16.78 -13.64
CA VAL A 297 4.65 -17.98 -12.81
C VAL A 297 3.46 -18.86 -13.20
N THR A 298 3.67 -20.17 -13.09
CA THR A 298 2.61 -21.16 -13.25
C THR A 298 2.33 -21.83 -11.91
N ALA A 299 1.11 -22.30 -11.72
CA ALA A 299 0.78 -23.07 -10.54
C ALA A 299 1.51 -24.43 -10.61
N PRO A 300 2.15 -24.89 -9.51
CA PRO A 300 2.78 -26.20 -9.45
C PRO A 300 1.69 -27.30 -9.51
N ALA A 301 2.00 -28.44 -10.13
CA ALA A 301 1.07 -29.57 -10.19
C ALA A 301 0.98 -30.29 -8.82
N HIS A 302 2.12 -30.49 -8.19
CA HIS A 302 2.25 -31.13 -6.87
C HIS A 302 3.27 -30.35 -6.04
N THR A 303 3.12 -30.40 -4.71
CA THR A 303 4.02 -29.73 -3.78
C THR A 303 4.35 -30.63 -2.61
N ALA A 304 5.56 -30.47 -2.07
CA ALA A 304 6.04 -31.16 -0.86
C ALA A 304 6.51 -30.15 0.18
N LEU A 305 6.19 -30.40 1.45
CA LEU A 305 6.69 -29.66 2.58
C LEU A 305 8.06 -30.20 3.01
N ILE A 306 9.05 -29.33 3.15
CA ILE A 306 10.37 -29.64 3.66
C ILE A 306 10.41 -29.42 5.18
N ASP A 307 11.03 -30.36 5.92
CA ASP A 307 11.20 -30.18 7.37
C ASP A 307 12.07 -28.95 7.70
N GLU A 308 11.85 -28.35 8.86
CA GLU A 308 12.49 -27.08 9.27
C GLU A 308 14.02 -27.13 9.19
N ALA A 309 14.65 -28.22 9.67
CA ALA A 309 16.11 -28.31 9.68
C ALA A 309 16.69 -28.40 8.27
N SER A 310 16.01 -29.11 7.37
CA SER A 310 16.38 -29.20 5.95
C SER A 310 16.09 -27.87 5.24
N ALA A 311 14.98 -27.21 5.55
CA ALA A 311 14.65 -25.89 5.04
C ALA A 311 15.73 -24.86 5.41
N LYS A 312 16.13 -24.79 6.69
CA LYS A 312 17.19 -23.88 7.14
C LYS A 312 18.55 -24.17 6.50
N ARG A 313 18.94 -25.46 6.38
CA ARG A 313 20.18 -25.82 5.66
C ARG A 313 20.16 -25.33 4.22
N ARG A 314 19.03 -25.51 3.54
CA ARG A 314 18.86 -25.07 2.15
C ARG A 314 18.93 -23.55 2.04
N LEU A 315 18.21 -22.84 2.91
CA LEU A 315 18.21 -21.37 2.97
C LEU A 315 19.59 -20.82 3.31
N GLY A 316 20.32 -21.47 4.26
CA GLY A 316 21.69 -21.10 4.59
C GLY A 316 22.65 -21.26 3.40
N ALA A 317 22.49 -22.32 2.59
CA ALA A 317 23.26 -22.50 1.35
C ALA A 317 22.94 -21.43 0.28
N LEU A 318 21.75 -20.83 0.31
CA LEU A 318 21.34 -19.69 -0.51
C LEU A 318 21.77 -18.33 0.09
N GLY A 319 22.49 -18.36 1.22
CA GLY A 319 23.03 -17.17 1.87
C GLY A 319 22.07 -16.43 2.80
N VAL A 320 20.94 -17.04 3.15
CA VAL A 320 20.05 -16.51 4.20
C VAL A 320 20.66 -16.83 5.56
N SER A 321 20.77 -15.82 6.43
CA SER A 321 21.27 -16.00 7.79
C SER A 321 20.31 -16.86 8.62
N VAL A 322 20.81 -17.99 9.13
CA VAL A 322 20.08 -18.91 10.02
C VAL A 322 20.99 -19.27 11.20
N PRO A 323 20.45 -19.63 12.37
CA PRO A 323 21.28 -20.07 13.49
C PRO A 323 22.06 -21.35 13.18
N ASP A 324 23.29 -21.44 13.67
CA ASP A 324 24.03 -22.71 13.68
C ASP A 324 23.30 -23.75 14.52
N GLY A 325 23.10 -24.94 13.98
CA GLY A 325 22.34 -25.99 14.66
C GLY A 325 22.69 -27.40 14.28
N ARG A 326 22.22 -28.35 15.11
CA ARG A 326 22.37 -29.78 14.96
C ARG A 326 21.05 -30.50 15.17
N VAL A 327 20.75 -31.45 14.29
CA VAL A 327 19.64 -32.41 14.46
C VAL A 327 20.17 -33.66 15.10
N VAL A 328 19.62 -34.00 16.27
CA VAL A 328 20.11 -35.14 17.08
C VAL A 328 18.93 -35.85 17.77
N PRO A 329 19.09 -37.15 18.09
CA PRO A 329 18.16 -37.85 18.97
C PRO A 329 18.27 -37.32 20.40
N ALA A 330 17.27 -37.59 21.24
CA ALA A 330 17.18 -37.07 22.61
C ALA A 330 18.43 -37.35 23.48
N GLY A 331 19.09 -38.51 23.27
CA GLY A 331 20.28 -38.90 24.02
C GLY A 331 21.53 -38.04 23.73
N ASP A 332 21.57 -37.37 22.58
CA ASP A 332 22.74 -36.60 22.13
C ASP A 332 22.54 -35.08 22.25
N VAL A 333 21.39 -34.64 22.81
CA VAL A 333 21.03 -33.21 22.91
C VAL A 333 22.06 -32.42 23.74
N VAL A 334 22.57 -33.01 24.84
CA VAL A 334 23.56 -32.35 25.71
C VAL A 334 24.87 -32.14 25.01
N SER A 335 25.37 -33.19 24.30
CA SER A 335 26.63 -33.10 23.54
C SER A 335 26.53 -32.12 22.39
N ALA A 336 25.39 -32.11 21.66
CA ALA A 336 25.13 -31.17 20.59
C ALA A 336 25.09 -29.72 21.11
N ALA A 337 24.49 -29.48 22.27
CA ALA A 337 24.45 -28.15 22.88
C ALA A 337 25.84 -27.66 23.31
N ALA A 338 26.69 -28.55 23.79
CA ALA A 338 28.09 -28.23 24.13
C ALA A 338 28.92 -27.86 22.85
N GLU A 339 28.63 -28.49 21.71
CA GLU A 339 29.26 -28.15 20.44
C GLU A 339 28.76 -26.82 19.84
N VAL A 340 27.43 -26.56 19.92
CA VAL A 340 26.81 -25.32 19.42
C VAL A 340 27.20 -24.11 20.30
N GLY A 341 27.34 -24.34 21.60
CA GLY A 341 27.68 -23.30 22.58
C GLY A 341 26.43 -22.59 23.15
N TYR A 342 26.41 -22.52 24.51
CA TYR A 342 25.30 -21.84 25.21
C TYR A 342 25.34 -20.30 25.06
N PRO A 343 24.17 -19.62 25.02
CA PRO A 343 22.84 -20.17 25.18
C PRO A 343 22.30 -20.85 23.93
N VAL A 344 21.53 -21.94 24.10
CA VAL A 344 20.92 -22.66 22.98
C VAL A 344 19.40 -22.58 22.98
N THR A 345 18.82 -22.79 21.80
CA THR A 345 17.39 -23.00 21.59
C THR A 345 17.17 -24.48 21.24
N LEU A 346 16.22 -25.12 21.93
CA LEU A 346 15.85 -26.52 21.71
C LEU A 346 14.47 -26.60 21.08
N LYS A 347 14.37 -27.33 19.94
CA LYS A 347 13.11 -27.55 19.22
C LYS A 347 12.88 -29.05 19.01
N ALA A 348 11.67 -29.55 19.38
CA ALA A 348 11.24 -30.89 19.00
C ALA A 348 10.78 -30.87 17.52
N LEU A 349 11.28 -31.81 16.71
CA LEU A 349 10.96 -31.90 15.30
C LEU A 349 9.73 -32.78 15.04
N GLY A 350 9.16 -32.71 13.82
CA GLY A 350 8.04 -33.56 13.39
C GLY A 350 6.67 -33.18 13.93
N LEU A 351 6.50 -31.97 14.48
CA LEU A 351 5.24 -31.45 14.98
C LEU A 351 4.75 -30.28 14.15
N THR A 352 3.45 -30.25 13.88
CA THR A 352 2.73 -29.06 13.41
C THR A 352 2.35 -28.21 14.64
N HIS A 353 2.35 -26.87 14.54
CA HIS A 353 2.05 -25.92 15.63
C HIS A 353 2.96 -26.06 16.86
N LYS A 354 4.27 -26.02 16.64
CA LYS A 354 5.33 -26.25 17.63
C LYS A 354 5.22 -25.37 18.88
N SER A 355 4.86 -24.10 18.73
CA SER A 355 4.74 -23.16 19.84
C SER A 355 3.61 -23.53 20.80
N GLU A 356 2.45 -23.92 20.27
CA GLU A 356 1.28 -24.36 21.10
C GLU A 356 1.56 -25.69 21.80
N ALA A 357 2.30 -26.57 21.16
CA ALA A 357 2.68 -27.87 21.72
C ALA A 357 3.80 -27.79 22.77
N GLY A 358 4.33 -26.59 23.08
CA GLY A 358 5.48 -26.45 23.98
C GLY A 358 6.77 -27.08 23.43
N ALA A 359 6.84 -27.25 22.11
CA ALA A 359 7.94 -27.91 21.40
C ALA A 359 9.16 -27.02 21.15
N VAL A 360 9.15 -25.77 21.61
CA VAL A 360 10.25 -24.81 21.48
C VAL A 360 10.62 -24.24 22.84
N LYS A 361 11.91 -24.28 23.20
CA LYS A 361 12.49 -23.67 24.39
C LYS A 361 13.68 -22.82 23.99
N VAL A 362 13.59 -21.52 24.25
CA VAL A 362 14.56 -20.51 23.82
C VAL A 362 15.43 -20.07 24.99
N GLY A 363 16.71 -19.80 24.74
CA GLY A 363 17.60 -19.15 25.68
C GLY A 363 18.05 -20.02 26.83
N LEU A 364 18.25 -21.32 26.61
CA LEU A 364 18.75 -22.25 27.59
C LEU A 364 20.23 -21.97 27.81
N ARG A 365 20.58 -21.50 29.00
CA ARG A 365 21.89 -20.91 29.29
C ARG A 365 22.97 -21.90 29.71
N ASP A 366 22.57 -23.11 30.11
CA ASP A 366 23.45 -24.17 30.61
C ASP A 366 22.81 -25.56 30.46
N GLU A 367 23.59 -26.60 30.76
CA GLU A 367 23.15 -27.98 30.71
C GLU A 367 21.95 -28.26 31.65
N VAL A 368 21.93 -27.66 32.83
CA VAL A 368 20.84 -27.87 33.78
C VAL A 368 19.49 -27.40 33.24
N ALA A 369 19.48 -26.19 32.66
CA ALA A 369 18.30 -25.65 32.02
C ALA A 369 17.87 -26.48 30.80
N LEU A 370 18.86 -26.97 30.02
CA LEU A 370 18.63 -27.81 28.83
C LEU A 370 17.96 -29.14 29.22
N VAL A 371 18.53 -29.84 30.21
CA VAL A 371 17.99 -31.13 30.67
C VAL A 371 16.59 -30.97 31.25
N ALA A 372 16.35 -29.92 32.05
CA ALA A 372 15.02 -29.61 32.55
C ALA A 372 14.01 -29.36 31.45
N ALA A 373 14.41 -28.61 30.38
CA ALA A 373 13.58 -28.39 29.21
C ALA A 373 13.25 -29.69 28.48
N LEU A 374 14.26 -30.50 28.21
CA LEU A 374 14.14 -31.79 27.50
C LEU A 374 13.15 -32.75 28.19
N THR A 375 13.09 -32.76 29.52
CA THR A 375 12.15 -33.61 30.27
C THR A 375 10.69 -33.21 30.13
N THR A 376 10.41 -31.98 29.75
CA THR A 376 9.04 -31.41 29.62
C THR A 376 8.56 -31.26 28.18
N MET A 377 9.47 -31.43 27.20
CA MET A 377 9.16 -31.29 25.78
C MET A 377 8.63 -32.61 25.19
N PRO A 378 7.78 -32.51 24.15
CA PRO A 378 7.34 -33.69 23.42
C PRO A 378 8.53 -34.38 22.73
N HIS A 379 8.58 -35.70 22.81
CA HIS A 379 9.55 -36.54 22.11
C HIS A 379 8.91 -37.13 20.87
N THR A 380 9.60 -37.01 19.74
CA THR A 380 9.19 -37.56 18.44
C THR A 380 10.31 -38.40 17.84
N ASP A 381 10.00 -39.25 16.88
CA ASP A 381 10.98 -40.02 16.12
C ASP A 381 11.91 -39.14 15.26
N ALA A 382 11.48 -37.90 14.96
CA ALA A 382 12.28 -36.92 14.21
C ALA A 382 13.39 -36.26 15.04
N GLY A 383 13.42 -36.48 16.39
CA GLY A 383 14.42 -35.95 17.29
C GLY A 383 14.27 -34.46 17.61
N PHE A 384 15.43 -33.85 17.89
CA PHE A 384 15.51 -32.46 18.32
C PHE A 384 16.48 -31.67 17.44
N LEU A 385 16.13 -30.38 17.21
CA LEU A 385 17.04 -29.40 16.67
C LEU A 385 17.58 -28.54 17.81
N VAL A 386 18.92 -28.57 17.99
CA VAL A 386 19.65 -27.73 18.95
C VAL A 386 20.32 -26.61 18.17
N GLU A 387 19.98 -25.35 18.46
CA GLU A 387 20.48 -24.18 17.73
C GLU A 387 21.08 -23.15 18.67
N SER A 388 22.02 -22.34 18.16
CA SER A 388 22.47 -21.13 18.87
C SER A 388 21.30 -20.16 19.05
N THR A 389 21.19 -19.58 20.26
CA THR A 389 20.16 -18.59 20.52
C THR A 389 20.57 -17.20 20.03
N VAL A 390 19.77 -16.60 19.17
CA VAL A 390 19.94 -15.19 18.79
C VAL A 390 19.54 -14.30 19.97
N THR A 391 20.47 -13.49 20.44
CA THR A 391 20.31 -12.66 21.65
C THR A 391 20.14 -11.18 21.36
N ASP A 392 20.62 -10.69 20.21
CA ASP A 392 20.39 -9.32 19.75
C ASP A 392 19.06 -9.27 18.99
N VAL A 393 17.97 -8.90 19.68
CA VAL A 393 16.63 -8.85 19.12
C VAL A 393 15.98 -7.51 19.43
N VAL A 394 15.74 -6.72 18.39
CA VAL A 394 14.97 -5.47 18.43
C VAL A 394 13.53 -5.69 17.98
N ALA A 395 13.36 -6.46 16.89
CA ALA A 395 12.07 -6.75 16.30
C ALA A 395 11.98 -8.18 15.75
N GLU A 396 10.76 -8.70 15.68
CA GLU A 396 10.40 -9.95 15.01
C GLU A 396 9.63 -9.60 13.74
N VAL A 397 10.10 -10.09 12.59
CA VAL A 397 9.52 -9.78 11.28
C VAL A 397 9.10 -11.07 10.58
N LEU A 398 7.90 -11.06 10.01
CA LEU A 398 7.42 -12.08 9.06
C LEU A 398 7.94 -11.72 7.67
N VAL A 399 8.56 -12.68 7.00
CA VAL A 399 8.94 -12.60 5.58
C VAL A 399 8.40 -13.82 4.86
N THR A 400 7.55 -13.61 3.86
CA THR A 400 7.06 -14.69 3.00
C THR A 400 7.37 -14.37 1.53
N VAL A 401 7.89 -15.35 0.81
CA VAL A 401 8.02 -15.30 -0.66
C VAL A 401 7.26 -16.48 -1.24
N ARG A 402 6.20 -16.18 -2.00
CA ARG A 402 5.29 -17.19 -2.51
C ARG A 402 5.00 -17.01 -3.99
N ARG A 403 4.92 -18.14 -4.73
CA ARG A 403 4.46 -18.18 -6.11
C ARG A 403 2.94 -18.02 -6.15
N ASP A 404 2.46 -16.88 -6.63
CA ASP A 404 1.03 -16.56 -6.74
C ASP A 404 0.61 -16.54 -8.22
N ALA A 405 0.40 -17.73 -8.79
CA ALA A 405 0.04 -17.87 -10.20
C ALA A 405 -1.41 -17.37 -10.45
N PRO A 406 -1.71 -16.62 -11.53
CA PRO A 406 -0.79 -16.29 -12.61
C PRO A 406 -0.02 -14.98 -12.40
N ILE A 407 -0.11 -14.33 -11.23
CA ILE A 407 0.36 -12.95 -11.02
C ILE A 407 1.89 -12.87 -11.00
N GLY A 408 2.53 -13.65 -10.12
CA GLY A 408 3.98 -13.59 -9.96
C GLY A 408 4.45 -14.09 -8.60
N TRP A 409 5.64 -13.70 -8.21
CA TRP A 409 6.19 -13.99 -6.90
C TRP A 409 5.82 -12.87 -5.91
N LEU A 410 4.95 -13.20 -4.97
CA LEU A 410 4.48 -12.27 -3.94
C LEU A 410 5.43 -12.31 -2.74
N VAL A 411 5.98 -11.16 -2.38
CA VAL A 411 6.78 -10.94 -1.17
C VAL A 411 5.88 -10.27 -0.14
N SER A 412 5.72 -10.88 1.03
CA SER A 412 4.93 -10.30 2.12
C SER A 412 5.84 -10.00 3.31
N LEU A 413 5.70 -8.82 3.87
CA LEU A 413 6.46 -8.32 5.01
C LEU A 413 5.50 -7.84 6.08
N GLY A 414 5.73 -8.24 7.32
CA GLY A 414 4.91 -7.84 8.46
C GLY A 414 5.64 -8.02 9.78
N PHE A 415 5.00 -7.64 10.88
CA PHE A 415 5.51 -8.02 12.19
C PHE A 415 5.26 -9.49 12.44
N GLY A 416 6.31 -10.19 12.92
CA GLY A 416 6.31 -11.63 13.18
C GLY A 416 5.82 -11.98 14.60
N GLY A 417 5.92 -13.28 14.92
CA GLY A 417 5.54 -13.79 16.23
C GLY A 417 4.04 -14.00 16.41
N VAL A 418 3.62 -14.22 17.67
CA VAL A 418 2.24 -14.59 18.03
C VAL A 418 1.19 -13.54 17.66
N MET A 419 1.59 -12.28 17.49
CA MET A 419 0.69 -11.16 17.21
C MET A 419 0.39 -10.97 15.71
N THR A 420 1.06 -11.69 14.82
CA THR A 420 0.91 -11.54 13.36
C THR A 420 -0.53 -11.73 12.91
N GLU A 421 -1.20 -12.76 13.40
CA GLU A 421 -2.59 -13.09 13.02
C GLU A 421 -3.60 -12.08 13.56
N VAL A 422 -3.29 -11.44 14.70
CA VAL A 422 -4.20 -10.51 15.37
C VAL A 422 -4.12 -9.12 14.74
N TRP A 423 -2.93 -8.65 14.41
CA TRP A 423 -2.72 -7.28 13.93
C TRP A 423 -2.89 -7.14 12.42
N SER A 424 -2.66 -8.20 11.65
CA SER A 424 -2.76 -8.20 10.18
C SER A 424 -2.02 -7.01 9.54
N ASP A 425 -0.91 -6.55 10.17
CA ASP A 425 -0.09 -5.44 9.71
C ASP A 425 0.96 -5.99 8.74
N ILE A 426 0.53 -6.19 7.50
CA ILE A 426 1.31 -6.83 6.43
C ILE A 426 1.28 -5.94 5.19
N THR A 427 2.43 -5.80 4.55
CA THR A 427 2.60 -5.16 3.25
C THR A 427 3.07 -6.17 2.21
N HIS A 428 2.76 -5.91 0.94
CA HIS A 428 3.04 -6.84 -0.14
C HIS A 428 3.80 -6.14 -1.27
N LEU A 429 4.75 -6.86 -1.87
CA LEU A 429 5.51 -6.46 -3.05
C LEU A 429 5.45 -7.59 -4.08
N LEU A 430 5.63 -7.25 -5.35
CA LEU A 430 5.79 -8.23 -6.43
C LEU A 430 7.27 -8.28 -6.84
N ALA A 431 7.87 -9.47 -6.87
CA ALA A 431 9.27 -9.64 -7.25
C ALA A 431 9.51 -9.37 -8.77
N PRO A 432 10.72 -8.95 -9.17
CA PRO A 432 11.92 -8.75 -8.35
C PRO A 432 11.82 -7.51 -7.45
N VAL A 433 12.48 -7.51 -6.30
CA VAL A 433 12.46 -6.38 -5.36
C VAL A 433 13.87 -5.87 -5.11
N THR A 434 14.00 -4.57 -4.88
CA THR A 434 15.24 -3.93 -4.44
C THR A 434 15.23 -3.71 -2.93
N ALA A 435 16.40 -3.40 -2.34
CA ALA A 435 16.48 -3.04 -0.93
C ALA A 435 15.62 -1.80 -0.60
N ASP A 436 15.52 -0.84 -1.52
CA ASP A 436 14.70 0.35 -1.33
C ASP A 436 13.21 0.04 -1.40
N ASP A 437 12.78 -0.89 -2.26
CA ASP A 437 11.38 -1.38 -2.27
C ASP A 437 11.01 -1.99 -0.92
N VAL A 438 11.89 -2.82 -0.37
CA VAL A 438 11.70 -3.48 0.94
C VAL A 438 11.64 -2.44 2.06
N LYS A 439 12.59 -1.50 2.10
CA LYS A 439 12.59 -0.41 3.09
C LYS A 439 11.33 0.44 3.01
N GLY A 440 10.93 0.83 1.80
CA GLY A 440 9.69 1.56 1.56
C GLY A 440 8.43 0.77 1.97
N ALA A 441 8.42 -0.55 1.77
CA ALA A 441 7.34 -1.42 2.22
C ALA A 441 7.26 -1.47 3.75
N LEU A 442 8.38 -1.64 4.44
CA LEU A 442 8.44 -1.66 5.91
C LEU A 442 7.98 -0.34 6.53
N GLN A 443 8.26 0.81 5.89
CA GLN A 443 7.79 2.12 6.34
C GLN A 443 6.26 2.30 6.27
N ARG A 444 5.57 1.54 5.42
CA ARG A 444 4.10 1.57 5.32
C ARG A 444 3.39 0.77 6.40
N LEU A 445 4.11 -0.06 7.16
CA LEU A 445 3.54 -0.79 8.30
C LEU A 445 3.15 0.19 9.42
N ARG A 446 2.01 -0.04 10.06
CA ARG A 446 1.60 0.72 11.26
C ARG A 446 2.60 0.56 12.39
N SER A 447 3.23 -0.60 12.46
CA SER A 447 4.26 -0.96 13.43
C SER A 447 5.67 -0.48 13.05
N ALA A 448 5.86 0.19 11.91
CA ALA A 448 7.15 0.72 11.47
C ALA A 448 7.93 1.50 12.56
N PRO A 449 7.31 2.33 13.44
CA PRO A 449 8.03 3.01 14.50
C PRO A 449 8.84 2.08 15.43
N LEU A 450 8.42 0.81 15.58
CA LEU A 450 9.14 -0.17 16.39
C LEU A 450 10.50 -0.56 15.78
N LEU A 451 10.64 -0.44 14.46
CA LEU A 451 11.90 -0.68 13.75
C LEU A 451 12.90 0.47 13.90
N HIS A 452 12.42 1.69 14.20
CA HIS A 452 13.23 2.90 14.23
C HIS A 452 13.68 3.31 15.65
N GLY A 453 13.54 2.46 16.66
CA GLY A 453 14.01 2.75 18.01
C GLY A 453 12.97 3.45 18.90
N PHE A 454 11.82 2.83 19.06
CA PHE A 454 10.71 3.35 19.84
C PHE A 454 10.99 3.32 21.35
N ARG A 455 10.75 4.45 22.06
CA ARG A 455 10.88 4.61 23.52
C ARG A 455 12.24 4.21 24.09
N GLY A 456 13.32 4.59 23.40
CA GLY A 456 14.69 4.36 23.88
C GLY A 456 15.24 2.95 23.60
N ARG A 457 14.51 2.10 22.87
CA ARG A 457 15.08 0.87 22.31
C ARG A 457 16.02 1.20 21.16
N PRO A 458 17.03 0.37 20.87
CA PRO A 458 17.85 0.54 19.68
C PRO A 458 17.00 0.43 18.41
N ALA A 459 17.44 1.00 17.31
CA ALA A 459 16.86 0.78 16.00
C ALA A 459 17.25 -0.62 15.50
N ALA A 460 16.35 -1.25 14.74
CA ALA A 460 16.61 -2.50 14.05
C ALA A 460 17.50 -2.24 12.81
N ASP A 461 18.31 -3.22 12.45
CA ASP A 461 19.11 -3.19 11.22
C ASP A 461 18.21 -3.48 10.00
N ILE A 462 17.53 -2.41 9.54
CA ILE A 462 16.61 -2.50 8.40
C ILE A 462 17.36 -2.81 7.11
N GLU A 463 18.64 -2.41 6.99
CA GLU A 463 19.47 -2.71 5.82
C GLU A 463 19.75 -4.20 5.73
N ALA A 464 20.17 -4.83 6.81
CA ALA A 464 20.40 -6.29 6.86
C ALA A 464 19.12 -7.09 6.59
N LEU A 465 17.96 -6.61 7.08
CA LEU A 465 16.66 -7.22 6.76
C LEU A 465 16.33 -7.08 5.27
N ALA A 466 16.53 -5.89 4.69
CA ALA A 466 16.26 -5.64 3.27
C ALA A 466 17.16 -6.51 2.38
N GLU A 467 18.45 -6.61 2.69
CA GLU A 467 19.38 -7.49 1.98
C GLU A 467 18.98 -8.96 2.09
N LEU A 468 18.53 -9.42 3.27
CA LEU A 468 18.03 -10.78 3.45
C LEU A 468 16.83 -11.06 2.54
N VAL A 469 15.86 -10.14 2.48
CA VAL A 469 14.66 -10.28 1.64
C VAL A 469 15.00 -10.30 0.16
N VAL A 470 15.88 -9.41 -0.31
CA VAL A 470 16.34 -9.38 -1.72
C VAL A 470 17.02 -10.68 -2.06
N ARG A 471 17.99 -11.12 -1.25
CA ARG A 471 18.75 -12.37 -1.46
C ARG A 471 17.83 -13.58 -1.48
N LEU A 472 16.88 -13.65 -0.54
CA LEU A 472 15.88 -14.72 -0.49
C LEU A 472 15.04 -14.72 -1.79
N THR A 473 14.56 -13.56 -2.21
CA THR A 473 13.72 -13.43 -3.40
C THR A 473 14.47 -13.85 -4.67
N ASP A 474 15.71 -13.39 -4.83
CA ASP A 474 16.57 -13.74 -5.98
C ASP A 474 16.88 -15.26 -6.02
N ALA A 475 17.06 -15.87 -4.86
CA ALA A 475 17.33 -17.30 -4.76
C ALA A 475 16.11 -18.19 -5.03
N VAL A 476 14.90 -17.67 -4.75
CA VAL A 476 13.64 -18.41 -4.88
C VAL A 476 13.07 -18.29 -6.28
N VAL A 477 13.17 -17.12 -6.92
CA VAL A 477 12.69 -16.91 -8.28
C VAL A 477 13.40 -17.82 -9.28
N GLY A 478 12.62 -18.64 -10.00
CA GLY A 478 13.15 -19.59 -10.97
C GLY A 478 13.70 -20.91 -10.39
N SER A 479 13.61 -21.12 -9.07
CA SER A 479 13.93 -22.40 -8.43
C SER A 479 12.70 -23.33 -8.37
N ASP A 480 12.88 -24.54 -7.80
CA ASP A 480 11.79 -25.47 -7.48
C ASP A 480 10.99 -25.08 -6.22
N ILE A 481 11.39 -24.00 -5.54
CA ILE A 481 10.67 -23.49 -4.37
C ILE A 481 9.33 -22.88 -4.82
N VAL A 482 8.27 -23.17 -4.08
CA VAL A 482 6.92 -22.64 -4.29
C VAL A 482 6.59 -21.57 -3.26
N GLU A 483 7.00 -21.81 -2.02
CA GLU A 483 6.77 -20.91 -0.91
C GLU A 483 7.88 -21.02 0.13
N VAL A 484 8.30 -19.88 0.64
CA VAL A 484 9.13 -19.73 1.85
C VAL A 484 8.39 -18.82 2.81
N GLU A 485 8.22 -19.29 4.05
CA GLU A 485 7.83 -18.45 5.16
C GLU A 485 8.90 -18.47 6.23
N LEU A 486 9.38 -17.29 6.61
CA LEU A 486 10.28 -17.05 7.72
C LEU A 486 9.51 -16.32 8.82
N ASN A 487 9.19 -17.01 9.91
CA ASN A 487 8.36 -16.45 10.98
C ASN A 487 8.77 -16.98 12.37
N PRO A 488 9.62 -16.20 13.09
CA PRO A 488 10.10 -14.88 12.72
C PRO A 488 11.50 -14.86 12.08
N VAL A 489 11.80 -13.75 11.41
CA VAL A 489 13.14 -13.22 11.24
C VAL A 489 13.41 -12.32 12.44
N LEU A 490 14.42 -12.62 13.23
CA LEU A 490 14.87 -11.78 14.34
C LEU A 490 15.80 -10.71 13.80
N VAL A 491 15.39 -9.44 13.93
CA VAL A 491 16.19 -8.29 13.50
C VAL A 491 16.80 -7.65 14.72
N GLY A 492 18.11 -7.65 14.80
CA GLY A 492 18.90 -7.03 15.86
C GLY A 492 19.27 -5.60 15.54
N ALA A 493 20.11 -5.00 16.40
CA ALA A 493 20.78 -3.74 16.11
C ALA A 493 21.88 -3.91 15.03
N SER A 494 22.34 -5.15 14.81
CA SER A 494 23.38 -5.51 13.84
C SER A 494 23.07 -6.86 13.20
N GLY A 495 22.19 -6.88 12.20
CA GLY A 495 21.88 -8.07 11.43
C GLY A 495 20.45 -8.57 11.54
N ALA A 496 20.10 -9.49 10.66
CA ALA A 496 18.80 -10.16 10.59
C ALA A 496 19.02 -11.67 10.43
N THR A 497 18.31 -12.50 11.22
CA THR A 497 18.47 -13.95 11.24
C THR A 497 17.12 -14.67 11.26
N ALA A 498 16.89 -15.57 10.31
CA ALA A 498 15.68 -16.38 10.24
C ALA A 498 15.77 -17.55 11.23
N VAL A 499 14.96 -17.53 12.27
CA VAL A 499 14.99 -18.54 13.33
C VAL A 499 13.95 -19.63 13.17
N ASP A 500 12.93 -19.42 12.35
CA ASP A 500 11.99 -20.45 11.91
C ASP A 500 11.74 -20.34 10.41
N ALA A 501 11.56 -21.48 9.75
CA ALA A 501 11.40 -21.55 8.32
C ALA A 501 10.44 -22.68 7.92
N LEU A 502 9.46 -22.34 7.09
CA LEU A 502 8.64 -23.27 6.34
C LEU A 502 9.04 -23.17 4.87
N LEU A 503 9.25 -24.29 4.21
CA LEU A 503 9.64 -24.36 2.82
C LEU A 503 8.76 -25.37 2.07
N ILE A 504 8.08 -24.91 1.04
CA ILE A 504 7.30 -25.75 0.13
C ILE A 504 8.01 -25.76 -1.22
N VAL A 505 8.18 -26.94 -1.79
CA VAL A 505 8.84 -27.14 -3.09
C VAL A 505 7.94 -27.84 -4.08
N GLU A 506 8.23 -27.75 -5.37
CA GLU A 506 7.61 -28.60 -6.39
C GLU A 506 7.97 -30.06 -6.16
N ASP A 507 6.97 -30.93 -6.20
CA ASP A 507 7.16 -32.38 -6.16
C ASP A 507 7.13 -32.90 -7.60
N HIS A 508 8.26 -33.44 -8.03
CA HIS A 508 8.45 -34.03 -9.35
C HIS A 508 8.32 -35.55 -9.34
N SER A 509 7.84 -36.15 -8.22
CA SER A 509 7.72 -37.61 -8.07
C SER A 509 6.47 -38.18 -8.74
#